data_3b2e79d49017420fdaeee91432421a7f
#
_entry.id   3b2e79d49017420fdaeee91432421a7f
#
_cell.length_a   1.000
_cell.length_b   1.000
_cell.length_c   1.000
_cell.angle_alpha   90.00
_cell.angle_beta   90.00
_cell.angle_gamma   90.00
#
_symmetry.space_group_name_H-M   'P 1'
#
loop_
_entity.id
_entity.type
_entity.pdbx_description
1 polymer ?
#
loop_
_entity_poly.entity_id
_entity_poly.type
_entity_poly.pdbx_seq_one_letter_code
_entity_poly.pdbx_strand_id
1 'polypeptide(L)'
;MKLVLIVAEMLCTISIGWARSGRAPTRIEAEYHVTAYAQRYRVPVALARAIVVRESNWQPCVISPKGGVGIMQLMPATAERLGVTDRCNLNQNVAGGVRFLAWLMRRFHNDLWLVAGAYYVGEDTIGRRGLAYRNSDVVAYVATMRTITVEKRGRIEKARTPLRKEM
;
A
#
# COMPACT_ATOMS: atom_id res chain seq x y z
N MET A 1 8.46 51.64 49.22
CA MET A 1 7.32 50.76 48.90
C MET A 1 7.29 50.56 47.40
N LYS A 2 7.80 49.43 46.95
CA LYS A 2 7.80 49.08 45.50
C LYS A 2 6.71 48.02 45.25
N LEU A 3 5.71 48.39 44.48
CA LEU A 3 4.59 47.58 44.09
C LEU A 3 5.07 46.69 42.92
N VAL A 4 5.18 45.37 43.14
CA VAL A 4 5.50 44.40 42.10
C VAL A 4 4.17 43.93 41.47
N LEU A 5 3.92 44.35 40.23
CA LEU A 5 2.83 43.82 39.42
C LEU A 5 3.25 42.43 38.91
N ILE A 6 2.57 41.40 39.40
CA ILE A 6 2.66 40.02 38.81
C ILE A 6 1.63 39.95 37.69
N VAL A 7 2.10 40.01 36.44
CA VAL A 7 1.29 39.68 35.27
C VAL A 7 1.31 38.16 35.12
N ALA A 8 0.21 37.50 35.50
CA ALA A 8 0.01 36.10 35.25
C ALA A 8 -0.40 35.93 33.77
N GLU A 9 0.57 35.53 32.94
CA GLU A 9 0.28 35.11 31.58
C GLU A 9 -0.44 33.74 31.61
N MET A 10 -1.75 33.82 31.39
CA MET A 10 -2.62 32.66 31.21
C MET A 10 -2.38 32.09 29.79
N LEU A 11 -1.35 31.22 29.65
CA LEU A 11 -1.17 30.47 28.43
C LEU A 11 -2.32 29.46 28.29
N CYS A 12 -3.32 29.85 27.55
CA CYS A 12 -4.40 28.97 27.09
C CYS A 12 -3.80 28.02 26.06
N THR A 13 -3.31 26.87 26.47
CA THR A 13 -2.92 25.78 25.56
C THR A 13 -4.19 25.22 24.93
N ILE A 14 -4.52 25.72 23.75
CA ILE A 14 -5.55 25.12 22.90
C ILE A 14 -4.98 23.77 22.46
N SER A 15 -5.25 22.72 23.22
CA SER A 15 -5.09 21.35 22.77
C SER A 15 -6.12 21.11 21.66
N ILE A 16 -5.72 21.34 20.40
CA ILE A 16 -6.49 20.89 19.26
C ILE A 16 -6.42 19.37 19.27
N GLY A 17 -7.34 18.77 20.03
CA GLY A 17 -7.60 17.34 19.98
C GLY A 17 -8.09 17.02 18.57
N TRP A 18 -7.23 16.45 17.76
CA TRP A 18 -7.62 15.79 16.52
C TRP A 18 -8.49 14.61 16.91
N ALA A 19 -9.81 14.84 17.01
CA ALA A 19 -10.78 13.78 17.10
C ALA A 19 -10.56 12.90 15.86
N ARG A 20 -9.96 11.71 16.05
CA ARG A 20 -9.94 10.66 15.01
C ARG A 20 -11.39 10.43 14.65
N SER A 21 -11.80 10.88 13.48
CA SER A 21 -13.09 10.51 12.91
C SER A 21 -13.19 9.01 12.94
N GLY A 22 -14.10 8.46 13.78
CA GLY A 22 -14.30 7.01 13.93
C GLY A 22 -14.88 6.33 12.69
N ARG A 23 -14.91 7.03 11.56
CA ARG A 23 -15.40 6.54 10.27
C ARG A 23 -14.35 5.65 9.60
N ALA A 24 -14.79 4.48 9.12
CA ALA A 24 -13.93 3.63 8.30
C ALA A 24 -13.48 4.38 7.03
N PRO A 25 -12.19 4.22 6.63
CA PRO A 25 -11.68 4.84 5.42
C PRO A 25 -12.47 4.43 4.19
N THR A 26 -12.73 5.38 3.30
CA THR A 26 -13.39 5.13 2.03
C THR A 26 -12.42 4.54 1.02
N ARG A 27 -12.96 3.93 -0.03
CA ARG A 27 -12.16 3.46 -1.17
C ARG A 27 -11.39 4.59 -1.85
N ILE A 28 -11.97 5.79 -1.95
CA ILE A 28 -11.32 6.96 -2.55
C ILE A 28 -10.08 7.35 -1.74
N GLU A 29 -10.18 7.40 -0.41
CA GLU A 29 -9.06 7.66 0.47
C GLU A 29 -7.97 6.59 0.34
N ALA A 30 -8.37 5.32 0.26
CA ALA A 30 -7.43 4.22 0.06
C ALA A 30 -6.70 4.33 -1.30
N GLU A 31 -7.42 4.62 -2.38
CA GLU A 31 -6.83 4.82 -3.71
C GLU A 31 -5.87 6.01 -3.76
N TYR A 32 -6.20 7.09 -3.06
CA TYR A 32 -5.31 8.24 -2.91
C TYR A 32 -4.00 7.85 -2.22
N HIS A 33 -4.06 7.21 -1.05
CA HIS A 33 -2.86 6.77 -0.33
C HIS A 33 -2.01 5.81 -1.13
N VAL A 34 -2.62 4.79 -1.75
CA VAL A 34 -1.91 3.82 -2.59
C VAL A 34 -1.19 4.51 -3.76
N THR A 35 -1.86 5.45 -4.42
CA THR A 35 -1.27 6.18 -5.55
C THR A 35 -0.13 7.08 -5.08
N ALA A 36 -0.33 7.86 -4.02
CA ALA A 36 0.66 8.79 -3.50
C ALA A 36 1.93 8.07 -3.02
N TYR A 37 1.77 6.98 -2.25
CA TYR A 37 2.94 6.20 -1.79
C TYR A 37 3.62 5.45 -2.92
N ALA A 38 2.89 4.90 -3.89
CA ALA A 38 3.47 4.25 -5.06
C ALA A 38 4.37 5.23 -5.85
N GLN A 39 3.89 6.45 -6.10
CA GLN A 39 4.67 7.50 -6.75
C GLN A 39 5.90 7.89 -5.91
N ARG A 40 5.72 8.13 -4.60
CA ARG A 40 6.81 8.50 -3.69
C ARG A 40 7.95 7.48 -3.66
N TYR A 41 7.62 6.19 -3.66
CA TYR A 41 8.60 5.11 -3.58
C TYR A 41 8.97 4.51 -4.95
N ARG A 42 8.54 5.14 -6.05
CA ARG A 42 8.81 4.71 -7.44
C ARG A 42 8.35 3.28 -7.73
N VAL A 43 7.25 2.87 -7.12
CA VAL A 43 6.57 1.63 -7.42
C VAL A 43 5.55 1.88 -8.53
N PRO A 44 5.44 1.04 -9.56
CA PRO A 44 4.37 1.18 -10.54
C PRO A 44 3.00 1.19 -9.86
N VAL A 45 2.22 2.26 -10.05
CA VAL A 45 0.91 2.42 -9.41
C VAL A 45 0.00 1.24 -9.77
N ALA A 46 0.09 0.73 -11.01
CA ALA A 46 -0.67 -0.44 -11.44
C ALA A 46 -0.36 -1.69 -10.60
N LEU A 47 0.93 -1.92 -10.27
CA LEU A 47 1.35 -3.02 -9.41
C LEU A 47 0.78 -2.86 -7.99
N ALA A 48 0.97 -1.69 -7.37
CA ALA A 48 0.48 -1.44 -6.02
C ALA A 48 -1.05 -1.64 -5.92
N ARG A 49 -1.81 -1.14 -6.90
CA ARG A 49 -3.26 -1.32 -6.97
C ARG A 49 -3.65 -2.77 -7.19
N ALA A 50 -2.92 -3.51 -8.02
CA ALA A 50 -3.17 -4.93 -8.26
C ALA A 50 -2.96 -5.76 -6.99
N ILE A 51 -1.89 -5.49 -6.23
CA ILE A 51 -1.65 -6.09 -4.91
C ILE A 51 -2.85 -5.82 -3.98
N VAL A 52 -3.28 -4.57 -3.84
CA VAL A 52 -4.42 -4.20 -2.97
C VAL A 52 -5.70 -4.93 -3.37
N VAL A 53 -5.99 -5.01 -4.68
CA VAL A 53 -7.16 -5.77 -5.17
C VAL A 53 -7.06 -7.24 -4.73
N ARG A 54 -5.90 -7.85 -4.86
CA ARG A 54 -5.70 -9.26 -4.55
C ARG A 54 -5.72 -9.54 -3.05
N GLU A 55 -5.13 -8.66 -2.25
CA GLU A 55 -4.96 -8.85 -0.81
C GLU A 55 -6.25 -8.60 -0.02
N SER A 56 -7.02 -7.57 -0.38
CA SER A 56 -8.17 -7.13 0.42
C SER A 56 -9.40 -6.74 -0.39
N ASN A 57 -9.30 -6.71 -1.70
CA ASN A 57 -10.31 -6.06 -2.55
C ASN A 57 -10.68 -4.66 -2.06
N TRP A 58 -9.68 -3.88 -1.64
CA TRP A 58 -9.81 -2.52 -1.11
C TRP A 58 -10.47 -2.42 0.27
N GLN A 59 -10.66 -3.50 0.99
CA GLN A 59 -11.16 -3.45 2.37
C GLN A 59 -10.05 -2.91 3.30
N PRO A 60 -10.28 -1.80 4.03
CA PRO A 60 -9.19 -1.09 4.71
C PRO A 60 -8.59 -1.85 5.89
N CYS A 61 -9.38 -2.67 6.58
CA CYS A 61 -8.90 -3.46 7.71
C CYS A 61 -9.54 -4.86 7.72
N VAL A 62 -9.06 -5.73 6.82
CA VAL A 62 -9.40 -7.15 6.81
C VAL A 62 -8.29 -7.95 7.51
N ILE A 63 -8.67 -9.00 8.21
CA ILE A 63 -7.74 -9.93 8.89
C ILE A 63 -7.90 -11.29 8.23
N SER A 64 -6.78 -11.82 7.70
CA SER A 64 -6.79 -13.16 7.11
C SER A 64 -6.54 -14.25 8.15
N PRO A 65 -6.99 -15.49 7.90
CA PRO A 65 -6.69 -16.64 8.79
C PRO A 65 -5.18 -16.90 8.96
N LYS A 66 -4.35 -16.46 8.03
CA LYS A 66 -2.89 -16.58 8.09
C LYS A 66 -2.21 -15.44 8.86
N GLY A 67 -2.97 -14.47 9.39
CA GLY A 67 -2.45 -13.36 10.20
C GLY A 67 -2.05 -12.11 9.39
N GLY A 68 -2.33 -12.07 8.09
CA GLY A 68 -2.23 -10.85 7.31
C GLY A 68 -3.29 -9.84 7.74
N VAL A 69 -2.94 -8.56 7.86
CA VAL A 69 -3.86 -7.51 8.34
C VAL A 69 -3.79 -6.29 7.44
N GLY A 70 -4.96 -5.66 7.24
CA GLY A 70 -5.13 -4.40 6.57
C GLY A 70 -5.22 -4.52 5.06
N ILE A 71 -5.27 -3.38 4.40
CA ILE A 71 -5.54 -3.29 2.95
C ILE A 71 -4.47 -3.97 2.08
N MET A 72 -3.22 -4.02 2.55
CA MET A 72 -2.10 -4.69 1.88
C MET A 72 -1.67 -5.99 2.58
N GLN A 73 -2.48 -6.51 3.53
CA GLN A 73 -2.30 -7.79 4.21
C GLN A 73 -0.91 -8.01 4.81
N LEU A 74 -0.39 -7.01 5.53
CA LEU A 74 0.94 -7.12 6.14
C LEU A 74 0.96 -8.19 7.22
N MET A 75 1.90 -9.12 7.10
CA MET A 75 2.21 -10.10 8.14
C MET A 75 2.89 -9.44 9.35
N PRO A 76 2.77 -10.01 10.58
CA PRO A 76 3.36 -9.41 11.78
C PRO A 76 4.85 -9.06 11.63
N ALA A 77 5.67 -10.02 11.23
CA ALA A 77 7.11 -9.83 11.08
C ALA A 77 7.46 -8.78 10.01
N THR A 78 6.68 -8.73 8.92
CA THR A 78 6.87 -7.70 7.88
C THR A 78 6.50 -6.32 8.40
N ALA A 79 5.40 -6.20 9.14
CA ALA A 79 4.96 -4.94 9.75
C ALA A 79 5.99 -4.41 10.75
N GLU A 80 6.51 -5.27 11.61
CA GLU A 80 7.56 -4.93 12.57
C GLU A 80 8.82 -4.41 11.88
N ARG A 81 9.35 -5.15 10.89
CA ARG A 81 10.51 -4.74 10.08
C ARG A 81 10.31 -3.38 9.40
N LEU A 82 9.09 -3.03 9.06
CA LEU A 82 8.73 -1.78 8.41
C LEU A 82 8.31 -0.67 9.38
N GLY A 83 8.30 -0.92 10.69
CA GLY A 83 7.85 0.05 11.70
C GLY A 83 6.36 0.39 11.60
N VAL A 84 5.53 -0.56 11.16
CA VAL A 84 4.07 -0.44 11.13
C VAL A 84 3.52 -0.91 12.47
N THR A 85 3.08 0.01 13.30
CA THR A 85 2.59 -0.26 14.66
C THR A 85 1.09 -0.59 14.69
N ASP A 86 0.32 -0.06 13.74
CA ASP A 86 -1.09 -0.35 13.57
C ASP A 86 -1.36 -0.79 12.13
N ARG A 87 -1.52 -2.10 11.96
CA ARG A 87 -1.77 -2.70 10.63
C ARG A 87 -3.17 -2.44 10.08
N CYS A 88 -4.13 -2.02 10.93
CA CYS A 88 -5.45 -1.58 10.50
C CYS A 88 -5.49 -0.09 10.13
N ASN A 89 -4.51 0.69 10.54
CA ASN A 89 -4.39 2.07 10.13
C ASN A 89 -4.05 2.14 8.64
N LEU A 90 -4.96 2.69 7.83
CA LEU A 90 -4.83 2.75 6.38
C LEU A 90 -3.51 3.37 5.93
N ASN A 91 -3.13 4.50 6.51
CA ASN A 91 -1.92 5.22 6.11
C ASN A 91 -0.65 4.41 6.42
N GLN A 92 -0.54 3.85 7.64
CA GLN A 92 0.61 3.02 8.03
C GLN A 92 0.69 1.74 7.19
N ASN A 93 -0.43 1.07 6.96
CA ASN A 93 -0.49 -0.16 6.20
C ASN A 93 -0.06 0.04 4.75
N VAL A 94 -0.62 1.06 4.07
CA VAL A 94 -0.26 1.39 2.68
C VAL A 94 1.19 1.85 2.59
N ALA A 95 1.64 2.73 3.49
CA ALA A 95 3.03 3.19 3.49
C ALA A 95 4.02 2.03 3.69
N GLY A 96 3.73 1.12 4.61
CA GLY A 96 4.52 -0.08 4.86
C GLY A 96 4.53 -1.03 3.66
N GLY A 97 3.36 -1.40 3.16
CA GLY A 97 3.22 -2.33 2.04
C GLY A 97 3.88 -1.83 0.76
N VAL A 98 3.75 -0.54 0.44
CA VAL A 98 4.41 0.05 -0.74
C VAL A 98 5.93 0.14 -0.54
N ARG A 99 6.43 0.44 0.67
CA ARG A 99 7.87 0.38 0.96
C ARG A 99 8.41 -1.04 0.81
N PHE A 100 7.64 -2.04 1.21
CA PHE A 100 8.00 -3.44 1.00
C PHE A 100 8.08 -3.78 -0.50
N LEU A 101 7.10 -3.36 -1.30
CA LEU A 101 7.15 -3.50 -2.76
C LEU A 101 8.39 -2.83 -3.36
N ALA A 102 8.70 -1.61 -2.94
CA ALA A 102 9.90 -0.91 -3.42
C ALA A 102 11.19 -1.65 -3.05
N TRP A 103 11.25 -2.27 -1.88
CA TRP A 103 12.37 -3.09 -1.46
C TRP A 103 12.47 -4.37 -2.31
N LEU A 104 11.35 -5.06 -2.54
CA LEU A 104 11.29 -6.24 -3.42
C LEU A 104 11.71 -5.90 -4.86
N MET A 105 11.29 -4.75 -5.39
CA MET A 105 11.70 -4.31 -6.73
C MET A 105 13.22 -4.15 -6.84
N ARG A 106 13.87 -3.58 -5.83
CA ARG A 106 15.35 -3.52 -5.82
C ARG A 106 15.99 -4.88 -5.73
N ARG A 107 15.46 -5.76 -4.86
CA ARG A 107 15.99 -7.11 -4.66
C ARG A 107 15.87 -8.00 -5.89
N PHE A 108 14.80 -7.83 -6.66
CA PHE A 108 14.51 -8.64 -7.85
C PHE A 108 14.66 -7.86 -9.17
N HIS A 109 15.50 -6.81 -9.18
CA HIS A 109 15.88 -6.06 -10.38
C HIS A 109 14.70 -5.60 -11.23
N ASN A 110 13.59 -5.20 -10.57
CA ASN A 110 12.31 -4.78 -11.18
C ASN A 110 11.60 -5.89 -11.99
N ASP A 111 11.94 -7.15 -11.81
CA ASP A 111 11.11 -8.24 -12.32
C ASP A 111 9.80 -8.31 -11.52
N LEU A 112 8.74 -7.78 -12.12
CA LEU A 112 7.44 -7.64 -11.44
C LEU A 112 6.80 -8.98 -11.09
N TRP A 113 7.20 -10.08 -11.78
CA TRP A 113 6.72 -11.43 -11.49
C TRP A 113 7.35 -11.98 -10.22
N LEU A 114 8.67 -11.84 -10.11
CA LEU A 114 9.40 -12.19 -8.90
C LEU A 114 8.93 -11.33 -7.72
N VAL A 115 8.70 -10.03 -7.94
CA VAL A 115 8.18 -9.10 -6.93
C VAL A 115 6.80 -9.55 -6.43
N ALA A 116 5.87 -9.84 -7.33
CA ALA A 116 4.53 -10.30 -6.96
C ALA A 116 4.56 -11.65 -6.23
N GLY A 117 5.35 -12.61 -6.75
CA GLY A 117 5.54 -13.90 -6.09
C GLY A 117 6.14 -13.77 -4.69
N ALA A 118 7.18 -12.93 -4.55
CA ALA A 118 7.84 -12.68 -3.27
C ALA A 118 6.93 -11.96 -2.26
N TYR A 119 6.07 -11.08 -2.73
CA TYR A 119 5.06 -10.46 -1.86
C TYR A 119 4.12 -11.49 -1.26
N TYR A 120 3.70 -12.48 -2.07
CA TYR A 120 2.73 -13.51 -1.67
C TYR A 120 3.33 -14.61 -0.80
N VAL A 121 4.51 -15.17 -1.14
CA VAL A 121 5.10 -16.33 -0.43
C VAL A 121 6.38 -16.01 0.32
N GLY A 122 6.79 -14.76 0.36
CA GLY A 122 8.03 -14.30 1.00
C GLY A 122 9.23 -14.29 0.05
N GLU A 123 10.09 -13.32 0.29
CA GLU A 123 11.26 -13.02 -0.53
C GLU A 123 12.31 -14.13 -0.55
N ASP A 124 12.45 -14.86 0.55
CA ASP A 124 13.44 -15.95 0.63
C ASP A 124 13.04 -17.16 -0.20
N THR A 125 11.74 -17.46 -0.26
CA THR A 125 11.22 -18.56 -1.08
C THR A 125 11.49 -18.28 -2.56
N ILE A 126 11.14 -17.08 -3.02
CA ILE A 126 11.38 -16.69 -4.41
C ILE A 126 12.87 -16.47 -4.67
N GLY A 127 13.62 -15.92 -3.73
CA GLY A 127 15.07 -15.73 -3.86
C GLY A 127 15.84 -17.03 -4.09
N ARG A 128 15.40 -18.14 -3.45
CA ARG A 128 16.02 -19.46 -3.62
C ARG A 128 15.53 -20.22 -4.84
N ARG A 129 14.27 -20.06 -5.23
CA ARG A 129 13.61 -20.92 -6.23
C ARG A 129 13.22 -20.19 -7.52
N GLY A 130 13.23 -18.86 -7.53
CA GLY A 130 12.84 -18.06 -8.67
C GLY A 130 11.42 -18.37 -9.15
N LEU A 131 11.17 -18.15 -10.43
CA LEU A 131 9.90 -18.50 -11.10
C LEU A 131 9.73 -20.00 -11.31
N ALA A 132 10.79 -20.81 -11.10
CA ALA A 132 10.68 -22.26 -11.09
C ALA A 132 9.90 -22.80 -9.88
N TYR A 133 9.55 -21.93 -8.93
CA TYR A 133 8.67 -22.26 -7.82
C TYR A 133 7.23 -22.48 -8.34
N ARG A 134 6.97 -23.70 -8.74
CA ARG A 134 5.68 -24.18 -9.28
C ARG A 134 4.68 -24.48 -8.16
N ASN A 135 4.43 -23.52 -7.29
CA ASN A 135 3.26 -23.57 -6.41
C ASN A 135 2.07 -23.00 -7.18
N SER A 136 0.98 -23.77 -7.28
CA SER A 136 -0.24 -23.38 -8.01
C SER A 136 -0.77 -22.03 -7.56
N ASP A 137 -0.71 -21.76 -6.25
CA ASP A 137 -1.22 -20.52 -5.66
C ASP A 137 -0.38 -19.32 -6.08
N VAL A 138 0.96 -19.46 -6.13
CA VAL A 138 1.86 -18.41 -6.61
C VAL A 138 1.62 -18.14 -8.09
N VAL A 139 1.51 -19.19 -8.90
CA VAL A 139 1.23 -19.07 -10.33
C VAL A 139 -0.10 -18.35 -10.56
N ALA A 140 -1.16 -18.75 -9.85
CA ALA A 140 -2.47 -18.10 -9.93
C ALA A 140 -2.43 -16.64 -9.45
N TYR A 141 -1.71 -16.34 -8.35
CA TYR A 141 -1.53 -15.00 -7.84
C TYR A 141 -0.86 -14.09 -8.87
N VAL A 142 0.27 -14.53 -9.42
CA VAL A 142 1.04 -13.78 -10.42
C VAL A 142 0.24 -13.61 -11.72
N ALA A 143 -0.48 -14.63 -12.20
CA ALA A 143 -1.36 -14.54 -13.37
C ALA A 143 -2.47 -13.49 -13.16
N THR A 144 -3.10 -13.47 -11.98
CA THR A 144 -4.11 -12.46 -11.64
C THR A 144 -3.52 -11.04 -11.66
N MET A 145 -2.29 -10.86 -11.16
CA MET A 145 -1.58 -9.59 -11.23
C MET A 145 -1.39 -9.12 -12.67
N ARG A 146 -1.05 -10.04 -13.58
CA ARG A 146 -0.89 -9.75 -15.01
C ARG A 146 -2.18 -9.20 -15.62
N THR A 147 -3.28 -9.92 -15.43
CA THR A 147 -4.60 -9.53 -15.96
C THR A 147 -5.00 -8.14 -15.48
N ILE A 148 -4.93 -7.88 -14.17
CA ILE A 148 -5.28 -6.58 -13.59
C ILE A 148 -4.39 -5.45 -14.13
N THR A 149 -3.10 -5.71 -14.35
CA THR A 149 -2.16 -4.70 -14.85
C THR A 149 -2.37 -4.40 -16.33
N VAL A 150 -2.65 -5.41 -17.15
CA VAL A 150 -2.88 -5.28 -18.60
C VAL A 150 -4.22 -4.62 -18.91
N GLU A 151 -5.30 -5.03 -18.25
CA GLU A 151 -6.64 -4.44 -18.45
C GLU A 151 -6.65 -2.94 -18.14
N LYS A 152 -5.95 -2.50 -17.08
CA LYS A 152 -5.85 -1.07 -16.77
C LYS A 152 -5.02 -0.31 -17.81
N ARG A 153 -3.95 -0.92 -18.34
CA ARG A 153 -3.14 -0.31 -19.40
C ARG A 153 -3.98 -0.09 -20.68
N GLY A 154 -4.72 -1.09 -21.11
CA GLY A 154 -5.64 -0.99 -22.27
C GLY A 154 -6.76 0.02 -22.06
N ARG A 155 -7.28 0.17 -20.84
CA ARG A 155 -8.33 1.14 -20.50
C ARG A 155 -7.80 2.58 -20.53
N ILE A 156 -6.57 2.80 -20.05
CA ILE A 156 -5.89 4.10 -20.08
C ILE A 156 -5.54 4.48 -21.52
N GLU A 157 -5.08 3.54 -22.33
CA GLU A 157 -4.75 3.75 -23.74
C GLU A 157 -6.01 4.14 -24.54
N LYS A 158 -7.13 3.43 -24.33
CA LYS A 158 -8.42 3.78 -24.94
C LYS A 158 -8.96 5.14 -24.51
N ALA A 159 -8.74 5.52 -23.25
CA ALA A 159 -9.14 6.82 -22.72
C ALA A 159 -8.26 7.98 -23.19
N ARG A 160 -7.01 7.68 -23.61
CA ARG A 160 -6.06 8.65 -24.17
C ARG A 160 -6.19 8.85 -25.68
N THR A 161 -7.01 8.05 -26.35
CA THR A 161 -7.30 8.22 -27.79
C THR A 161 -8.65 8.95 -27.95
N PRO A 162 -8.74 10.26 -27.72
CA PRO A 162 -9.92 11.02 -28.10
C PRO A 162 -9.70 11.63 -29.48
N LEU A 163 -10.68 11.40 -30.39
CA LEU A 163 -11.05 12.32 -31.45
C LEU A 163 -9.97 12.72 -32.50
N ARG A 164 -9.35 11.71 -33.15
CA ARG A 164 -8.64 11.97 -34.39
C ARG A 164 -9.40 11.42 -35.63
N LYS A 165 -10.70 11.41 -35.56
CA LYS A 165 -11.56 11.05 -36.70
C LYS A 165 -12.76 11.99 -36.77
N GLU A 166 -12.52 13.27 -37.02
CA GLU A 166 -13.49 14.20 -37.64
C GLU A 166 -12.73 15.49 -37.95
N MET A 167 -11.90 15.45 -38.99
CA MET A 167 -11.52 16.57 -39.84
C MET A 167 -11.29 16.04 -41.25
#